data_43520a0f5eaaf2479d917a6a4b919afd
#
_entry.id   43520a0f5eaaf2479d917a6a4b919afd
#
_cell.length_a   1.000
_cell.length_b   1.000
_cell.length_c   1.000
_cell.angle_alpha   90.00
_cell.angle_beta   90.00
_cell.angle_gamma   90.00
#
_symmetry.space_group_name_H-M   'P 1'
#
loop_
_entity.id
_entity.type
_entity.pdbx_description
1 polymer ?
#
loop_
_entity_poly.entity_id
_entity_poly.type
_entity_poly.pdbx_seq_one_letter_code
_entity_poly.pdbx_strand_id
1 'polypeptide(L)'
;MKMFKRVLLLASCATMLFAGSAMANENIKEVQELPVTKAYQTQAVRDVLFTTGEILEVNDNVLLIRGEGHHNLVAAVVTDNTYLLNGKNGKAKKLSSFKVGKEVTVYYSPKMTRSIPPQAEAYAVVLGDNSEKVGKFFKVEEATLAEDGTYVTVINTNESLVATIDKKANKNFAEIKAGDNLMLWYDMMTMSLPARTNANKAVVL
;
A
#
# COMPACT_ATOMS: atom_id res chain seq x y z
N MET A 1 -13.09 38.79 9.62
CA MET A 1 -11.78 39.43 9.91
C MET A 1 -11.32 38.98 11.29
N LYS A 2 -10.58 37.88 11.39
CA LYS A 2 -9.90 37.46 12.62
C LYS A 2 -8.50 36.96 12.26
N MET A 3 -7.50 37.75 12.66
CA MET A 3 -6.07 37.48 12.47
C MET A 3 -5.63 36.34 13.39
N PHE A 4 -4.96 35.31 12.87
CA PHE A 4 -4.20 34.37 13.69
C PHE A 4 -2.76 34.83 13.80
N LYS A 5 -2.38 35.17 15.06
CA LYS A 5 -1.02 35.52 15.44
C LYS A 5 -0.13 34.27 15.46
N ARG A 6 0.95 34.32 14.66
CA ARG A 6 2.04 33.34 14.76
C ARG A 6 2.89 33.65 15.99
N VAL A 7 3.03 32.68 16.89
CA VAL A 7 3.97 32.73 18.00
C VAL A 7 5.30 32.13 17.53
N LEU A 8 6.34 32.99 17.54
CA LEU A 8 7.71 32.61 17.25
C LEU A 8 8.37 32.25 18.59
N LEU A 9 8.76 30.97 18.76
CA LEU A 9 9.55 30.55 19.94
C LEU A 9 11.05 30.65 19.59
N LEU A 10 11.73 31.61 20.20
CA LEU A 10 13.18 31.76 20.20
C LEU A 10 13.77 30.80 21.25
N ALA A 11 14.54 29.79 20.83
CA ALA A 11 15.37 29.01 21.74
C ALA A 11 16.73 29.69 21.93
N SER A 12 17.02 30.11 23.14
CA SER A 12 18.26 30.69 23.61
C SER A 12 19.33 29.61 23.75
N CYS A 13 20.46 29.80 23.06
CA CYS A 13 21.66 28.95 23.15
C CYS A 13 22.60 29.58 24.19
N ALA A 14 22.83 28.89 25.32
CA ALA A 14 23.80 29.29 26.33
C ALA A 14 25.20 28.86 25.87
N THR A 15 26.08 29.86 25.71
CA THR A 15 27.51 29.69 25.45
C THR A 15 28.27 29.48 26.76
N MET A 16 28.93 28.34 26.96
CA MET A 16 29.96 28.16 27.97
C MET A 16 31.35 28.36 27.37
N LEU A 17 32.00 29.41 27.86
CA LEU A 17 33.44 29.68 27.61
C LEU A 17 34.29 28.78 28.53
N PHE A 18 35.16 27.99 27.93
CA PHE A 18 36.34 27.41 28.59
C PHE A 18 37.58 28.00 27.96
N ALA A 19 38.36 28.76 28.79
CA ALA A 19 39.70 29.21 28.46
C ALA A 19 40.71 28.14 28.89
N GLY A 20 41.58 27.74 27.98
CA GLY A 20 42.69 26.83 28.26
C GLY A 20 43.74 26.88 27.16
N SER A 21 44.82 27.53 27.47
CA SER A 21 46.06 27.86 26.80
C SER A 21 46.62 26.96 25.69
N ALA A 22 47.25 27.67 24.77
CA ALA A 22 48.02 27.32 23.59
C ALA A 22 49.10 26.24 23.72
N MET A 23 49.21 25.41 22.67
CA MET A 23 50.50 25.04 22.02
C MET A 23 50.21 24.73 20.55
N ALA A 24 50.96 25.36 19.69
CA ALA A 24 50.90 25.25 18.25
C ALA A 24 51.32 23.86 17.76
N ASN A 25 50.61 23.32 16.77
CA ASN A 25 51.22 22.57 15.68
C ASN A 25 50.41 22.68 14.40
N GLU A 26 51.11 23.07 13.35
CA GLU A 26 50.55 23.37 12.04
C GLU A 26 50.12 22.10 11.31
N ASN A 27 49.21 22.26 10.36
CA ASN A 27 48.76 21.35 9.30
C ASN A 27 47.79 20.23 9.69
N ILE A 28 46.59 20.65 10.03
CA ILE A 28 45.40 19.81 9.75
C ILE A 28 44.59 20.52 8.70
N LYS A 29 44.62 20.01 7.47
CA LYS A 29 43.70 20.42 6.41
C LYS A 29 42.27 20.24 6.93
N GLU A 30 41.56 21.34 6.92
CA GLU A 30 40.15 21.40 7.24
C GLU A 30 39.41 20.39 6.38
N VAL A 31 39.04 19.27 6.96
CA VAL A 31 38.11 18.31 6.33
C VAL A 31 36.73 18.97 6.43
N GLN A 32 36.29 19.58 5.32
CA GLN A 32 34.91 19.98 5.19
C GLN A 32 34.03 18.78 5.45
N GLU A 33 33.42 18.73 6.62
CA GLU A 33 32.30 17.85 6.91
C GLU A 33 31.15 18.20 5.96
N LEU A 34 31.02 17.39 4.92
CA LEU A 34 29.81 17.42 4.10
C LEU A 34 28.62 17.16 5.03
N PRO A 35 27.57 17.99 4.97
CA PRO A 35 26.37 17.71 5.75
C PRO A 35 25.82 16.37 5.29
N VAL A 36 25.96 15.35 6.13
CA VAL A 36 25.26 14.07 5.97
C VAL A 36 23.79 14.34 6.23
N THR A 37 23.11 14.85 5.22
CA THR A 37 21.64 14.83 5.19
C THR A 37 21.27 13.36 5.08
N LYS A 38 21.15 12.68 6.24
CA LYS A 38 20.40 11.43 6.29
C LYS A 38 18.98 11.76 5.86
N ALA A 39 18.72 11.63 4.58
CA ALA A 39 17.37 11.41 4.11
C ALA A 39 16.93 10.08 4.73
N TYR A 40 16.32 10.16 5.90
CA TYR A 40 15.46 9.07 6.37
C TYR A 40 14.36 9.00 5.33
N GLN A 41 14.53 8.08 4.37
CA GLN A 41 13.40 7.61 3.61
C GLN A 41 12.47 6.99 4.64
N THR A 42 11.46 7.76 5.04
CA THR A 42 10.30 7.23 5.74
C THR A 42 9.75 6.18 4.76
N GLN A 43 10.03 4.89 5.00
CA GLN A 43 9.35 3.84 4.27
C GLN A 43 7.87 4.10 4.50
N ALA A 44 7.16 4.46 3.45
CA ALA A 44 5.72 4.62 3.51
C ALA A 44 5.16 3.36 4.18
N VAL A 45 4.48 3.54 5.30
CA VAL A 45 3.87 2.42 6.03
C VAL A 45 2.86 1.83 5.07
N ARG A 46 3.12 0.64 4.57
CA ARG A 46 2.23 -0.03 3.64
C ARG A 46 1.00 -0.50 4.39
N ASP A 47 -0.15 0.04 4.04
CA ASP A 47 -1.43 -0.30 4.68
C ASP A 47 -2.01 -1.63 4.19
N VAL A 48 -1.58 -2.08 3.02
CA VAL A 48 -2.01 -3.35 2.42
C VAL A 48 -0.79 -4.12 1.94
N LEU A 49 -0.61 -5.31 2.47
CA LEU A 49 0.37 -6.30 2.01
C LEU A 49 -0.32 -7.34 1.13
N PHE A 50 0.44 -8.07 0.32
CA PHE A 50 -0.10 -9.16 -0.47
C PHE A 50 0.87 -10.34 -0.57
N THR A 51 0.31 -11.52 -0.80
CA THR A 51 1.02 -12.75 -1.19
C THR A 51 0.18 -13.48 -2.23
N THR A 52 0.80 -13.85 -3.34
CA THR A 52 0.19 -14.65 -4.41
C THR A 52 0.77 -16.04 -4.39
N GLY A 53 -0.07 -17.06 -4.38
CA GLY A 53 0.38 -18.46 -4.38
C GLY A 53 -0.71 -19.45 -4.06
N GLU A 54 -0.30 -20.62 -3.63
CA GLU A 54 -1.16 -21.77 -3.40
C GLU A 54 -1.65 -21.84 -1.95
N ILE A 55 -2.92 -22.21 -1.77
CA ILE A 55 -3.47 -22.56 -0.46
C ILE A 55 -2.95 -23.94 -0.06
N LEU A 56 -2.16 -24.00 1.01
CA LEU A 56 -1.62 -25.25 1.54
C LEU A 56 -2.58 -25.91 2.53
N GLU A 57 -3.31 -25.10 3.30
CA GLU A 57 -4.17 -25.57 4.39
C GLU A 57 -5.36 -24.60 4.56
N VAL A 58 -6.48 -25.18 4.96
CA VAL A 58 -7.71 -24.46 5.29
C VAL A 58 -8.18 -24.96 6.64
N ASN A 59 -8.05 -24.14 7.67
CA ASN A 59 -8.48 -24.43 9.04
C ASN A 59 -9.53 -23.40 9.45
N ASP A 60 -10.79 -23.83 9.57
CA ASP A 60 -11.92 -22.96 9.87
C ASP A 60 -11.93 -21.71 8.97
N ASN A 61 -11.54 -20.57 9.52
CA ASN A 61 -11.45 -19.28 8.82
C ASN A 61 -10.01 -18.83 8.54
N VAL A 62 -9.02 -19.72 8.65
CA VAL A 62 -7.62 -19.41 8.37
C VAL A 62 -7.16 -20.16 7.14
N LEU A 63 -6.60 -19.41 6.19
CA LEU A 63 -5.99 -19.93 4.96
C LEU A 63 -4.46 -19.82 5.10
N LEU A 64 -3.75 -20.95 5.04
CA LEU A 64 -2.29 -20.95 4.95
C LEU A 64 -1.89 -20.88 3.48
N ILE A 65 -1.21 -19.81 3.11
CA ILE A 65 -0.83 -19.52 1.72
C ILE A 65 0.69 -19.48 1.60
N ARG A 66 1.22 -20.22 0.63
CA ARG A 66 2.62 -20.17 0.22
C ARG A 66 2.74 -19.59 -1.17
N GLY A 67 3.62 -18.61 -1.33
CA GLY A 67 3.82 -17.98 -2.63
C GLY A 67 4.85 -16.87 -2.61
N GLU A 68 4.64 -15.89 -3.47
CA GLU A 68 5.50 -14.72 -3.66
C GLU A 68 4.77 -13.45 -3.26
N GLY A 69 5.53 -12.44 -2.82
CA GLY A 69 5.00 -11.15 -2.40
C GLY A 69 5.73 -10.62 -1.18
N HIS A 70 4.98 -10.07 -0.23
CA HIS A 70 5.58 -9.52 0.99
C HIS A 70 6.04 -10.61 1.97
N HIS A 71 5.35 -11.75 1.99
CA HIS A 71 5.72 -12.94 2.77
C HIS A 71 5.55 -14.19 1.91
N ASN A 72 6.53 -15.09 1.97
CA ASN A 72 6.48 -16.36 1.23
C ASN A 72 5.53 -17.37 1.86
N LEU A 73 5.19 -17.19 3.13
CA LEU A 73 4.25 -18.01 3.87
C LEU A 73 3.47 -17.11 4.83
N VAL A 74 2.15 -17.14 4.75
CA VAL A 74 1.26 -16.32 5.59
C VAL A 74 0.00 -17.10 5.93
N ALA A 75 -0.45 -16.97 7.18
CA ALA A 75 -1.75 -17.46 7.63
C ALA A 75 -2.74 -16.29 7.59
N ALA A 76 -3.60 -16.28 6.58
CA ALA A 76 -4.59 -15.26 6.35
C ALA A 76 -5.87 -15.57 7.13
N VAL A 77 -6.23 -14.71 8.08
CA VAL A 77 -7.44 -14.84 8.88
C VAL A 77 -8.59 -14.16 8.13
N VAL A 78 -9.56 -14.96 7.72
CA VAL A 78 -10.79 -14.50 7.06
C VAL A 78 -11.80 -14.09 8.13
N THR A 79 -12.33 -12.89 8.02
CA THR A 79 -13.37 -12.33 8.90
C THR A 79 -14.60 -11.98 8.08
N ASP A 80 -15.67 -11.52 8.73
CA ASP A 80 -16.89 -11.06 8.05
C ASP A 80 -16.63 -9.84 7.16
N ASN A 81 -15.52 -9.11 7.39
CA ASN A 81 -15.11 -7.97 6.60
C ASN A 81 -14.17 -8.34 5.43
N THR A 82 -13.84 -9.62 5.27
CA THR A 82 -12.95 -10.08 4.21
C THR A 82 -13.72 -10.26 2.90
N TYR A 83 -13.26 -9.62 1.83
CA TYR A 83 -13.78 -9.85 0.49
C TYR A 83 -13.25 -11.17 -0.08
N LEU A 84 -14.13 -12.13 -0.30
CA LEU A 84 -13.82 -13.40 -0.95
C LEU A 84 -14.26 -13.33 -2.42
N LEU A 85 -13.34 -13.29 -3.37
CA LEU A 85 -13.63 -12.86 -4.73
C LEU A 85 -13.15 -13.87 -5.79
N ASN A 86 -13.88 -13.91 -6.91
CA ASN A 86 -13.40 -14.52 -8.14
C ASN A 86 -12.53 -13.51 -8.91
N GLY A 87 -11.26 -13.83 -9.16
CA GLY A 87 -10.32 -12.93 -9.81
C GLY A 87 -10.68 -12.52 -11.24
N LYS A 88 -11.38 -13.38 -12.00
CA LYS A 88 -11.75 -13.09 -13.39
C LYS A 88 -12.87 -12.06 -13.53
N ASN A 89 -13.80 -12.00 -12.58
CA ASN A 89 -15.00 -11.18 -12.74
C ASN A 89 -15.37 -10.33 -11.52
N GLY A 90 -14.66 -10.47 -10.38
CA GLY A 90 -14.91 -9.72 -9.14
C GLY A 90 -16.15 -10.18 -8.36
N LYS A 91 -16.81 -11.27 -8.75
CA LYS A 91 -18.00 -11.76 -8.02
C LYS A 91 -17.60 -12.39 -6.69
N ALA A 92 -18.41 -12.12 -5.67
CA ALA A 92 -18.25 -12.71 -4.35
C ALA A 92 -18.30 -14.25 -4.41
N LYS A 93 -17.53 -14.89 -3.55
CA LYS A 93 -17.42 -16.34 -3.37
C LYS A 93 -17.65 -16.70 -1.91
N LYS A 94 -18.05 -17.95 -1.67
CA LYS A 94 -18.07 -18.51 -0.32
C LYS A 94 -16.70 -19.03 0.06
N LEU A 95 -16.35 -19.04 1.35
CA LEU A 95 -15.08 -19.57 1.86
C LEU A 95 -14.84 -21.02 1.40
N SER A 96 -15.87 -21.83 1.29
CA SER A 96 -15.81 -23.22 0.76
C SER A 96 -15.29 -23.35 -0.68
N SER A 97 -15.18 -22.23 -1.41
CA SER A 97 -14.57 -22.22 -2.75
C SER A 97 -13.03 -22.17 -2.71
N PHE A 98 -12.46 -21.78 -1.58
CA PHE A 98 -11.03 -21.65 -1.36
C PHE A 98 -10.50 -22.95 -0.75
N LYS A 99 -10.02 -23.84 -1.62
CA LYS A 99 -9.56 -25.19 -1.24
C LYS A 99 -8.06 -25.30 -1.38
N VAL A 100 -7.47 -26.25 -0.67
CA VAL A 100 -6.07 -26.65 -0.83
C VAL A 100 -5.76 -26.89 -2.32
N GLY A 101 -4.60 -26.45 -2.78
CA GLY A 101 -4.16 -26.54 -4.16
C GLY A 101 -4.70 -25.43 -5.07
N LYS A 102 -5.53 -24.49 -4.58
CA LYS A 102 -5.99 -23.35 -5.37
C LYS A 102 -5.01 -22.20 -5.29
N GLU A 103 -4.75 -21.59 -6.44
CA GLU A 103 -4.01 -20.34 -6.53
C GLU A 103 -4.89 -19.15 -6.13
N VAL A 104 -4.34 -18.31 -5.29
CA VAL A 104 -4.98 -17.09 -4.77
C VAL A 104 -3.97 -15.97 -4.64
N THR A 105 -4.48 -14.74 -4.68
CA THR A 105 -3.79 -13.58 -4.11
C THR A 105 -4.53 -13.16 -2.86
N VAL A 106 -3.84 -13.16 -1.72
CA VAL A 106 -4.36 -12.61 -0.48
C VAL A 106 -3.80 -11.22 -0.25
N TYR A 107 -4.69 -10.27 0.09
CA TYR A 107 -4.37 -8.90 0.51
C TYR A 107 -4.68 -8.79 1.98
N TYR A 108 -3.71 -8.38 2.80
CA TYR A 108 -3.82 -8.46 4.25
C TYR A 108 -3.19 -7.27 4.98
N SER A 109 -3.55 -7.14 6.24
CA SER A 109 -3.08 -6.09 7.14
C SER A 109 -1.57 -6.22 7.41
N PRO A 110 -0.81 -5.12 7.49
CA PRO A 110 0.56 -5.13 7.98
C PRO A 110 0.66 -5.43 9.49
N LYS A 111 -0.46 -5.36 10.20
CA LYS A 111 -0.54 -5.77 11.61
C LYS A 111 -0.58 -7.29 11.69
N MET A 112 0.57 -7.89 11.98
CA MET A 112 0.75 -9.34 11.99
C MET A 112 1.18 -9.85 13.35
N THR A 113 0.89 -11.12 13.63
CA THR A 113 1.47 -11.82 14.77
C THR A 113 2.96 -12.08 14.55
N ARG A 114 3.70 -12.31 15.64
CA ARG A 114 5.12 -12.73 15.58
C ARG A 114 5.29 -14.24 15.52
N SER A 115 4.24 -14.99 15.16
CA SER A 115 4.27 -16.44 14.97
C SER A 115 4.96 -16.84 13.65
N ILE A 116 5.27 -18.13 13.53
CA ILE A 116 5.77 -18.72 12.28
C ILE A 116 4.82 -19.88 11.93
N PRO A 117 4.02 -19.74 10.86
CA PRO A 117 3.88 -18.57 9.96
C PRO A 117 3.21 -17.39 10.66
N PRO A 118 3.51 -16.14 10.21
CA PRO A 118 2.83 -14.96 10.71
C PRO A 118 1.35 -14.97 10.30
N GLN A 119 0.47 -14.51 11.20
CA GLN A 119 -0.96 -14.40 10.94
C GLN A 119 -1.36 -12.94 10.77
N ALA A 120 -2.21 -12.68 9.80
CA ALA A 120 -2.76 -11.35 9.54
C ALA A 120 -4.24 -11.44 9.14
N GLU A 121 -5.00 -10.40 9.46
CA GLU A 121 -6.36 -10.23 8.96
C GLU A 121 -6.33 -9.99 7.45
N ALA A 122 -7.11 -10.79 6.71
CA ALA A 122 -7.24 -10.62 5.27
C ALA A 122 -8.29 -9.55 4.94
N TYR A 123 -7.92 -8.59 4.10
CA TYR A 123 -8.87 -7.64 3.51
C TYR A 123 -9.59 -8.26 2.32
N ALA A 124 -8.85 -8.97 1.48
CA ALA A 124 -9.42 -9.69 0.35
C ALA A 124 -8.64 -10.97 0.06
N VAL A 125 -9.35 -12.01 -0.38
CA VAL A 125 -8.77 -13.23 -0.96
C VAL A 125 -9.36 -13.41 -2.35
N VAL A 126 -8.51 -13.38 -3.36
CA VAL A 126 -8.87 -13.38 -4.77
C VAL A 126 -8.46 -14.72 -5.39
N LEU A 127 -9.42 -15.50 -5.88
CA LEU A 127 -9.14 -16.74 -6.62
C LEU A 127 -8.53 -16.42 -7.99
N GLY A 128 -7.36 -16.98 -8.26
CA GLY A 128 -6.59 -16.87 -9.50
C GLY A 128 -5.13 -16.54 -9.24
N ASP A 129 -4.34 -16.73 -10.27
CA ASP A 129 -2.93 -16.36 -10.31
C ASP A 129 -2.74 -14.82 -10.36
N ASN A 130 -1.49 -14.37 -10.40
CA ASN A 130 -1.17 -12.94 -10.55
C ASN A 130 -1.15 -12.49 -12.02
N SER A 131 -1.88 -13.15 -12.92
CA SER A 131 -1.96 -12.77 -14.31
C SER A 131 -2.76 -11.47 -14.53
N GLU A 132 -2.56 -10.83 -15.67
CA GLU A 132 -3.30 -9.63 -16.09
C GLU A 132 -4.82 -9.85 -16.18
N LYS A 133 -5.25 -11.12 -16.33
CA LYS A 133 -6.66 -11.51 -16.39
C LYS A 133 -7.34 -11.57 -15.02
N VAL A 134 -6.57 -11.45 -13.95
CA VAL A 134 -7.06 -11.47 -12.57
C VAL A 134 -7.08 -10.06 -12.02
N GLY A 135 -8.23 -9.63 -11.52
CA GLY A 135 -8.37 -8.32 -10.89
C GLY A 135 -7.56 -8.23 -9.61
N LYS A 136 -7.04 -7.04 -9.35
CA LYS A 136 -6.23 -6.73 -8.17
C LYS A 136 -7.04 -5.90 -7.20
N PHE A 137 -6.94 -6.25 -5.92
CA PHE A 137 -7.59 -5.46 -4.85
C PHE A 137 -6.89 -4.11 -4.70
N PHE A 138 -7.70 -3.05 -4.61
CA PHE A 138 -7.24 -1.68 -4.56
C PHE A 138 -8.07 -0.92 -3.52
N LYS A 139 -7.44 -0.52 -2.43
CA LYS A 139 -8.05 0.33 -1.43
C LYS A 139 -7.76 1.78 -1.77
N VAL A 140 -8.81 2.58 -1.96
CA VAL A 140 -8.73 3.98 -2.40
C VAL A 140 -8.35 4.87 -1.22
N GLU A 141 -7.21 5.54 -1.31
CA GLU A 141 -6.81 6.61 -0.39
C GLU A 141 -7.39 7.94 -0.86
N GLU A 142 -7.23 8.21 -2.15
CA GLU A 142 -7.64 9.46 -2.76
C GLU A 142 -8.36 9.20 -4.08
N ALA A 143 -9.41 9.97 -4.36
CA ALA A 143 -10.14 9.93 -5.60
C ALA A 143 -10.41 11.35 -6.09
N THR A 144 -10.00 11.65 -7.33
CA THR A 144 -10.17 12.95 -7.95
C THR A 144 -10.87 12.81 -9.29
N LEU A 145 -12.06 13.39 -9.40
CA LEU A 145 -12.80 13.47 -10.68
C LEU A 145 -12.13 14.52 -11.57
N ALA A 146 -11.94 14.19 -12.84
CA ALA A 146 -11.44 15.13 -13.83
C ALA A 146 -12.41 16.34 -14.00
N GLU A 147 -11.87 17.51 -14.31
CA GLU A 147 -12.67 18.74 -14.47
C GLU A 147 -13.74 18.61 -15.55
N ASP A 148 -13.45 17.86 -16.60
CA ASP A 148 -14.38 17.58 -17.70
C ASP A 148 -15.36 16.44 -17.39
N GLY A 149 -15.24 15.80 -16.21
CA GLY A 149 -16.12 14.70 -15.76
C GLY A 149 -15.97 13.42 -16.56
N THR A 150 -14.88 13.21 -17.31
CA THR A 150 -14.73 12.05 -18.21
C THR A 150 -14.12 10.82 -17.54
N TYR A 151 -13.36 10.99 -16.45
CA TYR A 151 -12.73 9.93 -15.69
C TYR A 151 -12.52 10.33 -14.23
N VAL A 152 -12.26 9.34 -13.38
CA VAL A 152 -11.74 9.53 -12.02
C VAL A 152 -10.33 8.97 -11.94
N THR A 153 -9.44 9.70 -11.26
CA THR A 153 -8.11 9.22 -10.88
C THR A 153 -8.17 8.79 -9.43
N VAL A 154 -7.72 7.57 -9.13
CA VAL A 154 -7.66 7.01 -7.77
C VAL A 154 -6.21 6.66 -7.41
N ILE A 155 -5.86 6.91 -6.16
CA ILE A 155 -4.54 6.57 -5.57
C ILE A 155 -4.79 5.52 -4.50
N ASN A 156 -3.97 4.47 -4.46
CA ASN A 156 -4.09 3.44 -3.43
C ASN A 156 -3.43 3.89 -2.11
N THR A 157 -3.85 3.28 -1.00
CA THR A 157 -3.36 3.57 0.37
C THR A 157 -1.85 3.42 0.54
N ASN A 158 -1.18 2.70 -0.34
CA ASN A 158 0.28 2.58 -0.34
C ASN A 158 0.96 3.66 -1.19
N GLU A 159 0.20 4.57 -1.82
CA GLU A 159 0.68 5.61 -2.76
C GLU A 159 1.60 5.05 -3.86
N SER A 160 1.45 3.77 -4.17
CA SER A 160 2.32 3.05 -5.12
C SER A 160 1.72 2.96 -6.51
N LEU A 161 0.40 3.10 -6.63
CA LEU A 161 -0.34 2.98 -7.89
C LEU A 161 -1.41 4.06 -8.01
N VAL A 162 -1.40 4.74 -9.13
CA VAL A 162 -2.44 5.68 -9.59
C VAL A 162 -3.19 5.03 -10.75
N ALA A 163 -4.49 4.87 -10.61
CA ALA A 163 -5.32 4.29 -11.66
C ALA A 163 -6.33 5.31 -12.18
N THR A 164 -6.45 5.39 -13.50
CA THR A 164 -7.50 6.16 -14.19
C THR A 164 -8.66 5.22 -14.53
N ILE A 165 -9.88 5.59 -14.13
CA ILE A 165 -11.10 4.80 -14.34
C ILE A 165 -12.08 5.67 -15.12
N ASP A 166 -12.43 5.25 -16.31
CA ASP A 166 -13.40 5.91 -17.18
C ASP A 166 -14.76 5.17 -17.18
N LYS A 167 -15.71 5.68 -17.96
CA LYS A 167 -17.05 5.10 -18.11
C LYS A 167 -17.03 3.69 -18.71
N LYS A 168 -15.98 3.31 -19.47
CA LYS A 168 -15.85 1.95 -20.02
C LYS A 168 -15.46 0.96 -18.94
N ALA A 169 -14.55 1.38 -18.05
CA ALA A 169 -14.09 0.56 -16.94
C ALA A 169 -15.16 0.40 -15.86
N ASN A 170 -15.88 1.48 -15.52
CA ASN A 170 -17.02 1.46 -14.59
C ASN A 170 -18.03 2.54 -14.97
N LYS A 171 -19.30 2.16 -15.14
CA LYS A 171 -20.37 3.10 -15.52
C LYS A 171 -20.60 4.19 -14.47
N ASN A 172 -20.36 3.88 -13.19
CA ASN A 172 -20.57 4.77 -12.05
C ASN A 172 -19.21 5.30 -11.52
N PHE A 173 -18.21 5.44 -12.39
CA PHE A 173 -16.85 5.85 -11.99
C PHE A 173 -16.82 7.17 -11.19
N ALA A 174 -17.75 8.09 -11.47
CA ALA A 174 -17.81 9.38 -10.79
C ALA A 174 -18.27 9.30 -9.32
N GLU A 175 -18.83 8.16 -8.89
CA GLU A 175 -19.25 7.92 -7.51
C GLU A 175 -18.11 7.35 -6.64
N ILE A 176 -17.00 6.95 -7.25
CA ILE A 176 -15.83 6.38 -6.54
C ILE A 176 -15.19 7.47 -5.69
N LYS A 177 -14.93 7.16 -4.42
CA LYS A 177 -14.39 8.09 -3.42
C LYS A 177 -13.34 7.45 -2.53
N ALA A 178 -12.62 8.27 -1.77
CA ALA A 178 -11.70 7.83 -0.74
C ALA A 178 -12.38 6.89 0.26
N GLY A 179 -11.69 5.84 0.65
CA GLY A 179 -12.19 4.77 1.53
C GLY A 179 -12.86 3.60 0.80
N ASP A 180 -13.21 3.75 -0.47
CA ASP A 180 -13.78 2.64 -1.24
C ASP A 180 -12.76 1.52 -1.45
N ASN A 181 -13.26 0.29 -1.53
CA ASN A 181 -12.47 -0.86 -1.95
C ASN A 181 -12.87 -1.24 -3.36
N LEU A 182 -11.88 -1.40 -4.22
CA LEU A 182 -12.09 -1.71 -5.63
C LEU A 182 -11.41 -3.03 -5.99
N MET A 183 -11.92 -3.65 -7.02
CA MET A 183 -11.20 -4.64 -7.80
C MET A 183 -10.95 -4.07 -9.18
N LEU A 184 -9.65 -3.94 -9.56
CA LEU A 184 -9.19 -3.33 -10.80
C LEU A 184 -8.55 -4.37 -11.70
N TRP A 185 -8.85 -4.30 -13.01
CA TRP A 185 -8.15 -5.02 -14.08
C TRP A 185 -7.44 -4.00 -14.96
N TYR A 186 -6.17 -4.23 -15.20
CA TYR A 186 -5.34 -3.41 -16.08
C TYR A 186 -4.22 -4.27 -16.68
N ASP A 187 -3.77 -3.94 -17.88
CA ASP A 187 -2.77 -4.71 -18.61
C ASP A 187 -1.37 -4.19 -18.37
N MET A 188 -1.20 -2.87 -18.39
CA MET A 188 0.11 -2.22 -18.30
C MET A 188 0.10 -1.13 -17.22
N MET A 189 1.28 -0.90 -16.65
CA MET A 189 1.54 0.24 -15.77
C MET A 189 2.90 0.85 -16.11
N THR A 190 3.07 2.14 -15.82
CA THR A 190 4.34 2.83 -15.98
C THR A 190 5.36 2.34 -14.94
N MET A 191 6.65 2.54 -15.22
CA MET A 191 7.75 2.27 -14.28
C MET A 191 8.05 3.47 -13.36
N SER A 192 7.15 4.45 -13.28
CA SER A 192 7.28 5.60 -12.38
C SER A 192 6.91 5.25 -10.93
N LEU A 193 7.24 6.12 -9.99
CA LEU A 193 6.78 6.06 -8.60
C LEU A 193 6.03 7.35 -8.27
N PRO A 194 4.71 7.27 -8.02
CA PRO A 194 3.84 6.10 -8.14
C PRO A 194 3.70 5.62 -9.60
N ALA A 195 3.49 4.32 -9.77
CA ALA A 195 3.15 3.75 -11.07
C ALA A 195 1.78 4.27 -11.52
N ARG A 196 1.55 4.36 -12.84
CA ARG A 196 0.28 4.83 -13.41
C ARG A 196 -0.29 3.78 -14.35
N THR A 197 -1.61 3.62 -14.32
CA THR A 197 -2.31 2.69 -15.20
C THR A 197 -3.69 3.23 -15.60
N ASN A 198 -4.24 2.67 -16.68
CA ASN A 198 -5.65 2.84 -17.02
C ASN A 198 -6.37 1.52 -16.73
N ALA A 199 -7.45 1.58 -15.98
CA ALA A 199 -8.24 0.41 -15.69
C ALA A 199 -9.07 -0.01 -16.92
N ASN A 200 -8.98 -1.30 -17.27
CA ASN A 200 -9.86 -1.88 -18.29
C ASN A 200 -11.24 -2.21 -17.70
N LYS A 201 -11.26 -2.49 -16.40
CA LYS A 201 -12.47 -2.76 -15.63
C LYS A 201 -12.23 -2.39 -14.17
N ALA A 202 -13.25 -1.82 -13.53
CA ALA A 202 -13.27 -1.55 -12.10
C ALA A 202 -14.62 -2.01 -11.51
N VAL A 203 -14.56 -2.64 -10.33
CA VAL A 203 -15.74 -3.05 -9.56
C VAL A 203 -15.58 -2.49 -8.15
N VAL A 204 -16.55 -1.74 -7.68
CA VAL A 204 -16.66 -1.31 -6.28
C VAL A 204 -17.17 -2.51 -5.47
N LEU A 205 -16.56 -2.79 -4.29
CA LEU A 205 -16.80 -3.96 -3.45
C LEU A 205 -17.72 -3.65 -2.28
#